data_a577164ccc0b82b68a900d6b4aa3843f
#
_entry.id   a577164ccc0b82b68a900d6b4aa3843f
#
_cell.length_a   1.000
_cell.length_b   1.000
_cell.length_c   1.000
_cell.angle_alpha   90.00
_cell.angle_beta   90.00
_cell.angle_gamma   90.00
#
_symmetry.space_group_name_H-M   'P 1'
#
loop_
_entity.id
_entity.type
_entity.pdbx_description
1 polymer ?
#
loop_
_entity_poly.entity_id
_entity_poly.type
_entity_poly.pdbx_seq_one_letter_code
_entity_poly.pdbx_strand_id
1 'polypeptide(L)'
;MVHVADDLVLVTGAAGFIGSNLVARLLADGHRVVAVDDLSTGRLENLAAARAAGGGRLQFDHVDVTSDAFDALVARMRPTAIVHLAAQVDVRVSVERPLEDARLNVLGTLQVLEAARRHGVRRVVYAASIAGYGDPPAELLPITEDVTTPPLSPYGASKRAAGDYVLAYGATHGVEGVVLTLANVYGPHQSTAGEGGVVAIFAGRMLDGAPCTIFGDGEQTRDFVFVDDVVDAFARAVTVPGAAGERMLIGTGTATTVNELFARCAEVAGYAHAPIHGPERAGEVRHSIVDPSRAHAVLGWSAWTSLADGVAATIGWAASRSA
;
A
#
# COMPACT_ATOMS: atom_id res chain seq x y z
N MET A 1 23.10 -4.54 -19.09
CA MET A 1 22.22 -3.36 -18.96
C MET A 1 20.99 -3.67 -19.80
N VAL A 2 19.88 -4.05 -19.18
CA VAL A 2 18.59 -4.11 -19.86
C VAL A 2 18.22 -2.66 -20.13
N HIS A 3 18.09 -2.28 -21.40
CA HIS A 3 17.49 -1.01 -21.76
C HIS A 3 16.10 -0.99 -21.12
N VAL A 4 15.93 -0.19 -20.05
CA VAL A 4 14.60 0.23 -19.59
C VAL A 4 14.13 1.15 -20.72
N ALA A 5 13.43 0.56 -21.66
CA ALA A 5 12.75 1.32 -22.69
C ALA A 5 11.78 2.28 -21.98
N ASP A 6 11.48 3.37 -22.64
CA ASP A 6 10.58 4.50 -22.35
C ASP A 6 9.16 4.05 -21.91
N ASP A 7 9.11 3.13 -20.91
CA ASP A 7 7.89 2.49 -20.44
C ASP A 7 7.02 3.51 -19.72
N LEU A 8 5.81 3.69 -20.23
CA LEU A 8 4.81 4.51 -19.60
C LEU A 8 4.05 3.69 -18.56
N VAL A 9 4.19 4.03 -17.29
CA VAL A 9 3.48 3.39 -16.17
C VAL A 9 2.35 4.30 -15.70
N LEU A 10 1.13 3.78 -15.63
CA LEU A 10 0.00 4.49 -15.04
C LEU A 10 -0.15 4.04 -13.58
N VAL A 11 -0.21 4.99 -12.65
CA VAL A 11 -0.40 4.74 -11.21
C VAL A 11 -1.73 5.34 -10.78
N THR A 12 -2.66 4.54 -10.28
CA THR A 12 -3.92 5.01 -9.67
C THR A 12 -3.74 5.17 -8.16
N GLY A 13 -4.48 6.09 -7.52
CA GLY A 13 -4.22 6.46 -6.13
C GLY A 13 -2.86 7.16 -5.96
N ALA A 14 -2.43 7.84 -7.03
CA ALA A 14 -1.07 8.38 -7.15
C ALA A 14 -0.77 9.53 -6.19
N ALA A 15 -1.77 10.28 -5.74
CA ALA A 15 -1.62 11.37 -4.77
C ALA A 15 -1.77 10.90 -3.31
N GLY A 16 -2.05 9.59 -3.11
CA GLY A 16 -2.11 8.94 -1.80
C GLY A 16 -0.73 8.65 -1.20
N PHE A 17 -0.72 7.98 -0.05
CA PHE A 17 0.47 7.62 0.71
C PHE A 17 1.47 6.80 -0.12
N ILE A 18 1.12 5.56 -0.47
CA ILE A 18 2.02 4.66 -1.22
C ILE A 18 2.22 5.18 -2.64
N GLY A 19 1.13 5.67 -3.28
CA GLY A 19 1.16 6.11 -4.67
C GLY A 19 2.14 7.24 -4.94
N SER A 20 2.21 8.24 -4.08
CA SER A 20 3.12 9.38 -4.27
C SER A 20 4.60 9.00 -4.11
N ASN A 21 4.91 8.10 -3.17
CA ASN A 21 6.26 7.55 -3.03
C ASN A 21 6.63 6.67 -4.24
N LEU A 22 5.68 5.86 -4.75
CA LEU A 22 5.88 5.05 -5.96
C LEU A 22 6.11 5.90 -7.21
N VAL A 23 5.33 6.98 -7.38
CA VAL A 23 5.53 7.92 -8.50
C VAL A 23 6.95 8.49 -8.48
N ALA A 24 7.43 8.93 -7.32
CA ALA A 24 8.78 9.43 -7.17
C ALA A 24 9.84 8.37 -7.52
N ARG A 25 9.64 7.12 -7.07
CA ARG A 25 10.53 6.00 -7.35
C ARG A 25 10.57 5.66 -8.84
N LEU A 26 9.42 5.52 -9.50
CA LEU A 26 9.36 5.21 -10.93
C LEU A 26 10.02 6.28 -11.80
N LEU A 27 9.85 7.56 -11.44
CA LEU A 27 10.54 8.66 -12.13
C LEU A 27 12.05 8.62 -11.93
N ALA A 28 12.52 8.24 -10.72
CA ALA A 28 13.95 8.07 -10.45
C ALA A 28 14.54 6.89 -11.23
N ASP A 29 13.78 5.82 -11.43
CA ASP A 29 14.14 4.66 -12.23
C ASP A 29 14.09 4.95 -13.75
N GLY A 30 13.67 6.16 -14.17
CA GLY A 30 13.67 6.61 -15.56
C GLY A 30 12.35 6.41 -16.31
N HIS A 31 11.32 5.89 -15.68
CA HIS A 31 10.01 5.71 -16.30
C HIS A 31 9.29 7.05 -16.60
N ARG A 32 8.38 7.02 -17.57
CA ARG A 32 7.34 8.03 -17.73
C ARG A 32 6.13 7.59 -16.89
N VAL A 33 5.49 8.52 -16.19
CA VAL A 33 4.39 8.19 -15.26
C VAL A 33 3.15 9.02 -15.58
N VAL A 34 2.01 8.34 -15.66
CA VAL A 34 0.68 8.96 -15.60
C VAL A 34 0.15 8.72 -14.19
N ALA A 35 0.11 9.77 -13.39
CA ALA A 35 -0.44 9.76 -12.05
C ALA A 35 -1.95 10.05 -12.10
N VAL A 36 -2.77 9.14 -11.60
CA VAL A 36 -4.23 9.23 -11.60
C VAL A 36 -4.75 9.19 -10.17
N ASP A 37 -5.57 10.17 -9.79
CA ASP A 37 -6.19 10.23 -8.47
C ASP A 37 -7.47 11.08 -8.55
N ASP A 38 -8.50 10.74 -7.77
CA ASP A 38 -9.73 11.53 -7.66
C ASP A 38 -9.67 12.57 -6.55
N LEU A 39 -8.55 12.60 -5.80
CA LEU A 39 -8.29 13.49 -4.67
C LEU A 39 -9.32 13.39 -3.54
N SER A 40 -10.08 12.29 -3.45
CA SER A 40 -11.02 12.04 -2.35
C SER A 40 -10.29 11.94 -1.00
N THR A 41 -9.09 11.36 -0.99
CA THR A 41 -8.20 11.27 0.18
C THR A 41 -6.76 11.65 -0.16
N GLY A 42 -6.36 11.54 -1.42
CA GLY A 42 -5.06 11.94 -1.94
C GLY A 42 -4.86 13.46 -1.90
N ARG A 43 -3.60 13.91 -1.87
CA ARG A 43 -3.23 15.33 -1.85
C ARG A 43 -2.19 15.64 -2.92
N LEU A 44 -2.42 16.64 -3.75
CA LEU A 44 -1.47 17.04 -4.80
C LEU A 44 -0.10 17.45 -4.24
N GLU A 45 -0.06 17.94 -3.00
CA GLU A 45 1.17 18.30 -2.31
C GLU A 45 2.12 17.11 -2.16
N ASN A 46 1.59 15.89 -2.05
CA ASN A 46 2.40 14.66 -1.98
C ASN A 46 3.19 14.42 -3.28
N LEU A 47 2.71 14.94 -4.41
CA LEU A 47 3.37 14.83 -5.71
C LEU A 47 4.31 16.01 -6.02
N ALA A 48 4.41 17.02 -5.14
CA ALA A 48 5.14 18.26 -5.45
C ALA A 48 6.62 18.01 -5.79
N ALA A 49 7.33 17.22 -4.97
CA ALA A 49 8.73 16.89 -5.20
C ALA A 49 8.92 16.05 -6.49
N ALA A 50 8.03 15.07 -6.71
CA ALA A 50 8.05 14.24 -7.92
C ALA A 50 7.80 15.07 -9.19
N ARG A 51 6.90 16.07 -9.13
CA ARG A 51 6.64 17.00 -10.25
C ARG A 51 7.85 17.88 -10.55
N ALA A 52 8.51 18.38 -9.53
CA ALA A 52 9.72 19.18 -9.70
C ALA A 52 10.89 18.39 -10.31
N ALA A 53 11.09 17.14 -9.85
CA ALA A 53 12.17 16.27 -10.32
C ALA A 53 11.86 15.57 -11.64
N GLY A 54 10.60 15.23 -11.91
CA GLY A 54 10.18 14.43 -13.05
C GLY A 54 10.18 15.21 -14.39
N GLY A 55 10.05 16.52 -14.33
CA GLY A 55 9.90 17.35 -15.53
C GLY A 55 8.75 16.88 -16.41
N GLY A 56 8.96 16.82 -17.74
CA GLY A 56 7.94 16.35 -18.70
C GLY A 56 7.62 14.84 -18.64
N ARG A 57 8.23 14.07 -17.74
CA ARG A 57 7.97 12.63 -17.60
C ARG A 57 6.80 12.30 -16.67
N LEU A 58 6.27 13.27 -15.93
CA LEU A 58 5.10 13.11 -15.06
C LEU A 58 3.91 13.89 -15.63
N GLN A 59 2.82 13.17 -15.87
CA GLN A 59 1.50 13.74 -16.13
C GLN A 59 0.58 13.40 -14.96
N PHE A 60 -0.26 14.35 -14.53
CA PHE A 60 -1.31 14.12 -13.53
C PHE A 60 -2.69 14.29 -14.19
N ASP A 61 -3.57 13.33 -14.00
CA ASP A 61 -4.96 13.36 -14.43
C ASP A 61 -5.88 13.17 -13.19
N HIS A 62 -6.80 14.12 -12.99
CA HIS A 62 -7.82 14.06 -11.93
C HIS A 62 -8.99 13.20 -12.43
N VAL A 63 -9.00 11.91 -12.11
CA VAL A 63 -9.96 10.94 -12.63
C VAL A 63 -10.30 9.88 -11.57
N ASP A 64 -11.59 9.63 -11.39
CA ASP A 64 -12.11 8.48 -10.65
C ASP A 64 -11.98 7.21 -11.52
N VAL A 65 -11.31 6.18 -10.99
CA VAL A 65 -11.11 4.89 -11.68
C VAL A 65 -12.43 4.15 -11.98
N THR A 66 -13.52 4.51 -11.32
CA THR A 66 -14.86 3.95 -11.55
C THR A 66 -15.63 4.66 -12.65
N SER A 67 -15.08 5.68 -13.29
CA SER A 67 -15.72 6.48 -14.34
C SER A 67 -15.30 6.07 -15.76
N ASP A 68 -16.15 6.37 -16.75
CA ASP A 68 -15.81 6.18 -18.17
C ASP A 68 -14.60 7.01 -18.60
N ALA A 69 -14.30 8.11 -17.88
CA ALA A 69 -13.12 8.94 -18.13
C ALA A 69 -11.82 8.16 -17.91
N PHE A 70 -11.80 7.16 -17.01
CA PHE A 70 -10.64 6.31 -16.81
C PHE A 70 -10.36 5.44 -18.04
N ASP A 71 -11.38 4.79 -18.59
CA ASP A 71 -11.24 3.99 -19.83
C ASP A 71 -10.71 4.84 -21.00
N ALA A 72 -11.29 6.04 -21.20
CA ALA A 72 -10.83 6.99 -22.20
C ALA A 72 -9.37 7.45 -21.98
N LEU A 73 -8.95 7.62 -20.70
CA LEU A 73 -7.58 7.95 -20.35
C LEU A 73 -6.62 6.82 -20.75
N VAL A 74 -6.93 5.58 -20.38
CA VAL A 74 -6.11 4.41 -20.74
C VAL A 74 -6.01 4.25 -22.24
N ALA A 75 -7.12 4.43 -22.97
CA ALA A 75 -7.16 4.42 -24.44
C ALA A 75 -6.22 5.44 -25.07
N ARG A 76 -6.19 6.66 -24.52
CA ARG A 76 -5.34 7.78 -24.98
C ARG A 76 -3.87 7.56 -24.64
N MET A 77 -3.58 7.17 -23.40
CA MET A 77 -2.22 7.10 -22.89
C MET A 77 -1.49 5.81 -23.27
N ARG A 78 -2.21 4.69 -23.44
CA ARG A 78 -1.68 3.36 -23.77
C ARG A 78 -0.47 2.98 -22.88
N PRO A 79 -0.61 2.96 -21.56
CA PRO A 79 0.49 2.58 -20.67
C PRO A 79 0.89 1.12 -20.89
N THR A 80 2.16 0.82 -20.69
CA THR A 80 2.67 -0.57 -20.74
C THR A 80 2.27 -1.37 -19.51
N ALA A 81 2.10 -0.68 -18.37
CA ALA A 81 1.66 -1.26 -17.11
C ALA A 81 0.78 -0.28 -16.31
N ILE A 82 -0.13 -0.83 -15.52
CA ILE A 82 -0.91 -0.09 -14.52
C ILE A 82 -0.56 -0.62 -13.14
N VAL A 83 -0.19 0.30 -12.21
CA VAL A 83 -0.11 -0.01 -10.78
C VAL A 83 -1.37 0.52 -10.11
N HIS A 84 -2.21 -0.39 -9.62
CA HIS A 84 -3.51 -0.06 -9.06
C HIS A 84 -3.48 0.03 -7.54
N LEU A 85 -3.43 1.27 -7.02
CA LEU A 85 -3.39 1.58 -5.58
C LEU A 85 -4.66 2.31 -5.11
N ALA A 86 -5.47 2.87 -6.03
CA ALA A 86 -6.73 3.52 -5.68
C ALA A 86 -7.67 2.53 -4.98
N ALA A 87 -8.13 2.86 -3.78
CA ALA A 87 -9.00 2.01 -2.99
C ALA A 87 -9.64 2.80 -1.84
N GLN A 88 -10.79 2.33 -1.37
CA GLN A 88 -11.27 2.60 -0.02
C GLN A 88 -10.40 1.79 0.95
N VAL A 89 -9.76 2.42 1.95
CA VAL A 89 -8.75 1.77 2.82
C VAL A 89 -9.15 1.71 4.30
N ASP A 90 -10.21 2.42 4.71
CA ASP A 90 -10.66 2.47 6.10
C ASP A 90 -11.56 1.27 6.42
N VAL A 91 -11.08 0.40 7.34
CA VAL A 91 -11.81 -0.80 7.78
C VAL A 91 -13.16 -0.45 8.40
N ARG A 92 -13.28 0.66 9.17
CA ARG A 92 -14.53 1.08 9.80
C ARG A 92 -15.54 1.52 8.75
N VAL A 93 -15.10 2.29 7.75
CA VAL A 93 -15.93 2.68 6.61
C VAL A 93 -16.46 1.45 5.88
N SER A 94 -15.65 0.41 5.72
CA SER A 94 -16.08 -0.83 5.07
C SER A 94 -17.20 -1.54 5.84
N VAL A 95 -17.17 -1.49 7.18
CA VAL A 95 -18.21 -2.07 8.04
C VAL A 95 -19.49 -1.22 7.98
N GLU A 96 -19.36 0.09 8.02
CA GLU A 96 -20.51 1.02 7.98
C GLU A 96 -21.14 1.10 6.60
N ARG A 97 -20.33 1.05 5.53
CA ARG A 97 -20.74 1.23 4.13
C ARG A 97 -20.16 0.15 3.20
N PRO A 98 -20.54 -1.14 3.39
CA PRO A 98 -19.91 -2.25 2.67
C PRO A 98 -20.17 -2.22 1.15
N LEU A 99 -21.27 -1.63 0.70
CA LEU A 99 -21.54 -1.49 -0.74
C LEU A 99 -20.62 -0.46 -1.39
N GLU A 100 -20.26 0.60 -0.68
CA GLU A 100 -19.29 1.59 -1.16
C GLU A 100 -17.90 0.98 -1.23
N ASP A 101 -17.48 0.23 -0.20
CA ASP A 101 -16.23 -0.50 -0.19
C ASP A 101 -16.14 -1.46 -1.38
N ALA A 102 -17.17 -2.30 -1.59
CA ALA A 102 -17.20 -3.24 -2.70
C ALA A 102 -17.21 -2.52 -4.07
N ARG A 103 -17.92 -1.39 -4.19
CA ARG A 103 -17.95 -0.60 -5.43
C ARG A 103 -16.55 -0.09 -5.79
N LEU A 104 -15.83 0.48 -4.82
CA LEU A 104 -14.50 1.04 -5.08
C LEU A 104 -13.44 -0.06 -5.23
N ASN A 105 -13.40 -1.02 -4.30
CA ASN A 105 -12.31 -1.98 -4.25
C ASN A 105 -12.50 -3.15 -5.23
N VAL A 106 -13.72 -3.61 -5.47
CA VAL A 106 -13.96 -4.74 -6.39
C VAL A 106 -14.33 -4.23 -7.78
N LEU A 107 -15.41 -3.43 -7.91
CA LEU A 107 -15.84 -2.96 -9.23
C LEU A 107 -14.86 -1.96 -9.84
N GLY A 108 -14.22 -1.10 -9.03
CA GLY A 108 -13.15 -0.22 -9.50
C GLY A 108 -11.96 -1.01 -10.06
N THR A 109 -11.52 -2.07 -9.36
CA THR A 109 -10.48 -2.96 -9.88
C THR A 109 -10.89 -3.65 -11.18
N LEU A 110 -12.14 -4.11 -11.28
CA LEU A 110 -12.65 -4.70 -12.53
C LEU A 110 -12.66 -3.69 -13.68
N GLN A 111 -13.00 -2.42 -13.44
CA GLN A 111 -12.91 -1.37 -14.46
C GLN A 111 -11.48 -1.12 -14.92
N VAL A 112 -10.51 -1.13 -14.00
CA VAL A 112 -9.09 -1.03 -14.36
C VAL A 112 -8.65 -2.23 -15.22
N LEU A 113 -9.06 -3.45 -14.86
CA LEU A 113 -8.75 -4.66 -15.61
C LEU A 113 -9.40 -4.66 -17.00
N GLU A 114 -10.66 -4.22 -17.10
CA GLU A 114 -11.37 -4.10 -18.38
C GLU A 114 -10.75 -3.04 -19.30
N ALA A 115 -10.34 -1.90 -18.75
CA ALA A 115 -9.60 -0.90 -19.50
C ALA A 115 -8.24 -1.44 -19.98
N ALA A 116 -7.52 -2.17 -19.10
CA ALA A 116 -6.26 -2.82 -19.47
C ALA A 116 -6.46 -3.81 -20.63
N ARG A 117 -7.47 -4.68 -20.52
CA ARG A 117 -7.80 -5.67 -21.56
C ARG A 117 -8.17 -5.01 -22.90
N ARG A 118 -9.06 -4.00 -22.89
CA ARG A 118 -9.54 -3.33 -24.09
C ARG A 118 -8.45 -2.56 -24.84
N HIS A 119 -7.52 -1.98 -24.10
CA HIS A 119 -6.51 -1.08 -24.66
C HIS A 119 -5.10 -1.70 -24.75
N GLY A 120 -4.98 -3.01 -24.48
CA GLY A 120 -3.75 -3.76 -24.69
C GLY A 120 -2.64 -3.43 -23.67
N VAL A 121 -3.03 -3.06 -22.45
CA VAL A 121 -2.07 -2.92 -21.36
C VAL A 121 -1.55 -4.30 -20.98
N ARG A 122 -0.24 -4.46 -20.97
CA ARG A 122 0.38 -5.77 -20.74
C ARG A 122 0.20 -6.27 -19.32
N ARG A 123 0.42 -5.38 -18.32
CA ARG A 123 0.50 -5.78 -16.91
C ARG A 123 -0.33 -4.88 -15.98
N VAL A 124 -0.98 -5.51 -15.02
CA VAL A 124 -1.63 -4.83 -13.89
C VAL A 124 -1.03 -5.35 -12.58
N VAL A 125 -0.41 -4.44 -11.81
CA VAL A 125 0.11 -4.73 -10.46
C VAL A 125 -0.86 -4.15 -9.44
N TYR A 126 -1.37 -4.99 -8.55
CA TYR A 126 -2.42 -4.63 -7.59
C TYR A 126 -1.92 -4.66 -6.15
N ALA A 127 -2.29 -3.65 -5.37
CA ALA A 127 -2.08 -3.60 -3.93
C ALA A 127 -3.21 -4.31 -3.18
N ALA A 128 -3.00 -5.54 -2.75
CA ALA A 128 -3.85 -6.23 -1.80
C ALA A 128 -3.44 -5.90 -0.35
N SER A 129 -4.14 -6.47 0.63
CA SER A 129 -3.90 -6.23 2.06
C SER A 129 -3.87 -7.53 2.83
N ILE A 130 -3.00 -7.58 3.85
CA ILE A 130 -2.95 -8.68 4.83
C ILE A 130 -4.30 -8.90 5.53
N ALA A 131 -5.16 -7.87 5.60
CA ALA A 131 -6.51 -7.98 6.13
C ALA A 131 -7.37 -9.04 5.40
N GLY A 132 -7.01 -9.41 4.17
CA GLY A 132 -7.63 -10.50 3.42
C GLY A 132 -7.39 -11.90 4.00
N TYR A 133 -6.43 -12.03 4.92
CA TYR A 133 -6.11 -13.30 5.60
C TYR A 133 -6.79 -13.44 6.97
N GLY A 134 -7.51 -12.41 7.46
CA GLY A 134 -8.21 -12.45 8.73
C GLY A 134 -7.30 -12.65 9.92
N ASP A 135 -7.70 -13.56 10.83
CA ASP A 135 -6.94 -13.91 12.04
C ASP A 135 -6.57 -15.41 12.01
N PRO A 136 -5.47 -15.76 11.33
CA PRO A 136 -5.04 -17.16 11.30
C PRO A 136 -4.56 -17.63 12.68
N PRO A 137 -4.79 -18.91 13.02
CA PRO A 137 -4.27 -19.48 14.25
C PRO A 137 -2.73 -19.45 14.27
N ALA A 138 -2.15 -19.46 15.48
CA ALA A 138 -0.71 -19.28 15.68
C ALA A 138 0.17 -20.30 14.93
N GLU A 139 -0.35 -21.49 14.66
CA GLU A 139 0.34 -22.55 13.92
C GLU A 139 0.54 -22.22 12.43
N LEU A 140 -0.22 -21.26 11.92
CA LEU A 140 -0.12 -20.76 10.53
C LEU A 140 0.68 -19.47 10.41
N LEU A 141 1.39 -19.06 11.45
CA LEU A 141 2.28 -17.91 11.44
C LEU A 141 3.75 -18.35 11.26
N PRO A 142 4.55 -17.62 10.49
CA PRO A 142 4.18 -16.46 9.69
C PRO A 142 3.23 -16.83 8.53
N ILE A 143 2.32 -15.89 8.16
CA ILE A 143 1.36 -16.09 7.08
C ILE A 143 2.10 -16.28 5.76
N THR A 144 1.76 -17.34 5.03
CA THR A 144 2.18 -17.58 3.65
C THR A 144 1.01 -17.33 2.70
N GLU A 145 1.27 -17.27 1.38
CA GLU A 145 0.24 -17.09 0.36
C GLU A 145 -0.81 -18.23 0.33
N ASP A 146 -0.47 -19.39 0.87
CA ASP A 146 -1.32 -20.58 0.87
C ASP A 146 -2.30 -20.62 2.05
N VAL A 147 -2.17 -19.70 3.02
CA VAL A 147 -3.11 -19.57 4.15
C VAL A 147 -4.48 -19.11 3.64
N THR A 148 -5.54 -19.80 4.05
CA THR A 148 -6.91 -19.59 3.54
C THR A 148 -7.92 -19.29 4.65
N THR A 149 -7.59 -18.46 5.61
CA THR A 149 -8.53 -18.02 6.66
C THR A 149 -9.52 -16.97 6.13
N PRO A 150 -10.74 -16.91 6.66
CA PRO A 150 -11.72 -15.92 6.24
C PRO A 150 -11.33 -14.51 6.70
N PRO A 151 -11.53 -13.49 5.85
CA PRO A 151 -11.34 -12.09 6.27
C PRO A 151 -12.32 -11.70 7.38
N LEU A 152 -11.91 -10.83 8.29
CA LEU A 152 -12.73 -10.34 9.41
C LEU A 152 -13.50 -9.05 9.10
N SER A 153 -13.32 -8.47 7.91
CA SER A 153 -13.97 -7.21 7.52
C SER A 153 -14.34 -7.20 6.04
N PRO A 154 -15.35 -6.41 5.65
CA PRO A 154 -15.65 -6.17 4.24
C PRO A 154 -14.44 -5.67 3.44
N TYR A 155 -13.62 -4.79 4.03
CA TYR A 155 -12.35 -4.35 3.44
C TYR A 155 -11.41 -5.51 3.11
N GLY A 156 -11.17 -6.41 4.06
CA GLY A 156 -10.33 -7.61 3.83
C GLY A 156 -10.92 -8.49 2.73
N ALA A 157 -12.25 -8.69 2.74
CA ALA A 157 -12.94 -9.47 1.74
C ALA A 157 -12.85 -8.85 0.34
N SER A 158 -13.06 -7.53 0.21
CA SER A 158 -12.99 -6.81 -1.07
C SER A 158 -11.57 -6.78 -1.64
N LYS A 159 -10.56 -6.56 -0.81
CA LYS A 159 -9.14 -6.57 -1.22
C LYS A 159 -8.69 -7.96 -1.69
N ARG A 160 -9.16 -9.03 -1.04
CA ARG A 160 -8.89 -10.41 -1.45
C ARG A 160 -9.57 -10.73 -2.77
N ALA A 161 -10.89 -10.48 -2.88
CA ALA A 161 -11.65 -10.73 -4.09
C ALA A 161 -11.09 -9.99 -5.31
N ALA A 162 -10.73 -8.71 -5.15
CA ALA A 162 -10.11 -7.93 -6.22
C ALA A 162 -8.76 -8.54 -6.68
N GLY A 163 -7.93 -9.01 -5.73
CA GLY A 163 -6.69 -9.71 -6.06
C GLY A 163 -6.93 -11.02 -6.82
N ASP A 164 -7.99 -11.77 -6.50
CA ASP A 164 -8.37 -12.99 -7.22
C ASP A 164 -8.82 -12.66 -8.66
N TYR A 165 -9.55 -11.56 -8.88
CA TYR A 165 -9.87 -11.08 -10.22
C TYR A 165 -8.62 -10.70 -11.02
N VAL A 166 -7.65 -10.02 -10.40
CA VAL A 166 -6.39 -9.65 -11.08
C VAL A 166 -5.67 -10.89 -11.61
N LEU A 167 -5.57 -11.96 -10.82
CA LEU A 167 -4.94 -13.22 -11.26
C LEU A 167 -5.77 -13.94 -12.32
N ALA A 168 -7.10 -13.96 -12.16
CA ALA A 168 -8.01 -14.59 -13.12
C ALA A 168 -7.94 -13.96 -14.52
N TYR A 169 -7.73 -12.63 -14.61
CA TYR A 169 -7.57 -11.94 -15.90
C TYR A 169 -6.30 -12.35 -16.64
N GLY A 170 -5.23 -12.73 -15.93
CA GLY A 170 -4.06 -13.33 -16.54
C GLY A 170 -4.38 -14.63 -17.27
N ALA A 171 -5.12 -15.51 -16.62
CA ALA A 171 -5.50 -16.81 -17.17
C ALA A 171 -6.54 -16.72 -18.30
N THR A 172 -7.45 -15.74 -18.25
CA THR A 172 -8.60 -15.67 -19.16
C THR A 172 -8.47 -14.64 -20.27
N HIS A 173 -7.72 -13.58 -20.07
CA HIS A 173 -7.65 -12.43 -20.99
C HIS A 173 -6.23 -12.03 -21.39
N GLY A 174 -5.20 -12.70 -20.87
CA GLY A 174 -3.79 -12.41 -21.21
C GLY A 174 -3.25 -11.10 -20.61
N VAL A 175 -3.94 -10.50 -19.64
CA VAL A 175 -3.42 -9.36 -18.87
C VAL A 175 -2.56 -9.91 -17.74
N GLU A 176 -1.26 -9.68 -17.76
CA GLU A 176 -0.34 -10.15 -16.71
C GLU A 176 -0.72 -9.54 -15.35
N GLY A 177 -1.47 -10.30 -14.53
CA GLY A 177 -1.86 -9.88 -13.19
C GLY A 177 -0.73 -10.15 -12.19
N VAL A 178 -0.42 -9.18 -11.32
CA VAL A 178 0.50 -9.34 -10.19
C VAL A 178 -0.19 -8.79 -8.94
N VAL A 179 -0.19 -9.55 -7.85
CA VAL A 179 -0.80 -9.15 -6.59
C VAL A 179 0.26 -9.02 -5.52
N LEU A 180 0.47 -7.81 -5.00
CA LEU A 180 1.30 -7.57 -3.83
C LEU A 180 0.42 -7.39 -2.60
N THR A 181 0.46 -8.34 -1.69
CA THR A 181 -0.31 -8.30 -0.44
C THR A 181 0.54 -7.66 0.65
N LEU A 182 0.16 -6.46 1.04
CA LEU A 182 0.96 -5.63 1.93
C LEU A 182 0.69 -5.93 3.39
N ALA A 183 1.75 -6.05 4.19
CA ALA A 183 1.72 -6.00 5.65
C ALA A 183 1.42 -4.56 6.13
N ASN A 184 1.81 -4.18 7.34
CA ASN A 184 1.55 -2.85 7.89
C ASN A 184 2.54 -1.81 7.36
N VAL A 185 2.19 -1.17 6.24
CA VAL A 185 3.04 -0.14 5.63
C VAL A 185 3.02 1.14 6.45
N TYR A 186 4.19 1.75 6.64
CA TYR A 186 4.35 3.06 7.28
C TYR A 186 5.40 3.91 6.60
N GLY A 187 5.36 5.23 6.80
CA GLY A 187 6.36 6.13 6.24
C GLY A 187 5.82 7.52 5.87
N PRO A 188 6.65 8.36 5.22
CA PRO A 188 6.28 9.68 4.72
C PRO A 188 5.03 9.65 3.84
N HIS A 189 4.24 10.72 3.90
CA HIS A 189 2.95 10.92 3.22
C HIS A 189 1.78 10.12 3.81
N GLN A 190 1.99 9.29 4.85
CA GLN A 190 0.89 8.64 5.54
C GLN A 190 0.10 9.67 6.36
N SER A 191 -1.24 9.65 6.24
CA SER A 191 -2.10 10.56 7.00
C SER A 191 -2.06 10.25 8.49
N THR A 192 -2.02 11.29 9.32
CA THR A 192 -2.19 11.20 10.78
C THR A 192 -3.66 11.19 11.20
N ALA A 193 -4.60 11.47 10.28
CA ALA A 193 -6.03 11.54 10.52
C ALA A 193 -6.74 10.23 10.15
N GLY A 194 -7.86 9.96 10.80
CA GLY A 194 -8.71 8.79 10.52
C GLY A 194 -8.05 7.47 10.92
N GLU A 195 -8.07 6.49 10.04
CA GLU A 195 -7.38 5.20 10.14
C GLU A 195 -5.89 5.30 9.71
N GLY A 196 -5.27 6.47 9.92
CA GLY A 196 -3.82 6.60 9.77
C GLY A 196 -3.13 5.45 10.50
N GLY A 197 -2.09 4.87 9.91
CA GLY A 197 -1.33 3.80 10.55
C GLY A 197 -0.80 4.25 11.92
N VAL A 198 -0.71 3.31 12.85
CA VAL A 198 -0.31 3.59 14.24
C VAL A 198 1.01 4.38 14.34
N VAL A 199 1.96 4.18 13.42
CA VAL A 199 3.23 4.93 13.36
C VAL A 199 2.97 6.41 13.10
N ALA A 200 2.12 6.73 12.11
CA ALA A 200 1.79 8.12 11.78
C ALA A 200 1.01 8.82 12.92
N ILE A 201 0.10 8.09 13.57
CA ILE A 201 -0.65 8.59 14.74
C ILE A 201 0.30 8.90 15.89
N PHE A 202 1.22 7.98 16.22
CA PHE A 202 2.21 8.22 17.28
C PHE A 202 3.12 9.39 16.92
N ALA A 203 3.64 9.42 15.70
CA ALA A 203 4.49 10.52 15.22
C ALA A 203 3.81 11.89 15.39
N GLY A 204 2.59 12.05 14.89
CA GLY A 204 1.86 13.31 15.03
C GLY A 204 1.61 13.70 16.48
N ARG A 205 1.07 12.76 17.29
CA ARG A 205 0.77 13.05 18.71
C ARG A 205 2.03 13.37 19.53
N MET A 206 3.11 12.64 19.32
CA MET A 206 4.36 12.86 20.05
C MET A 206 5.00 14.22 19.70
N LEU A 207 4.98 14.62 18.44
CA LEU A 207 5.44 15.93 18.00
C LEU A 207 4.60 17.08 18.58
N ASP A 208 3.29 16.86 18.72
CA ASP A 208 2.37 17.83 19.34
C ASP A 208 2.42 17.81 20.88
N GLY A 209 3.21 16.92 21.50
CA GLY A 209 3.22 16.73 22.95
C GLY A 209 1.90 16.14 23.49
N ALA A 210 1.06 15.60 22.63
CA ALA A 210 -0.27 15.07 22.98
C ALA A 210 -0.18 13.63 23.51
N PRO A 211 -1.11 13.19 24.38
CA PRO A 211 -1.13 11.83 24.90
C PRO A 211 -1.32 10.78 23.81
N CYS A 212 -0.52 9.72 23.83
CA CYS A 212 -0.65 8.56 22.94
C CYS A 212 -1.44 7.46 23.65
N THR A 213 -2.37 6.82 22.92
CA THR A 213 -3.17 5.71 23.44
C THR A 213 -2.80 4.42 22.72
N ILE A 214 -2.51 3.38 23.53
CA ILE A 214 -2.37 1.99 23.09
C ILE A 214 -3.67 1.28 23.50
N PHE A 215 -4.34 0.61 22.54
CA PHE A 215 -5.54 -0.17 22.84
C PHE A 215 -5.15 -1.57 23.28
N GLY A 216 -5.76 -2.06 24.39
CA GLY A 216 -5.38 -3.32 25.01
C GLY A 216 -4.06 -3.23 25.79
N ASP A 217 -3.38 -4.35 25.92
CA ASP A 217 -2.10 -4.50 26.64
C ASP A 217 -0.85 -4.04 25.83
N GLY A 218 -1.04 -3.80 24.51
CA GLY A 218 0.05 -3.42 23.61
C GLY A 218 0.94 -4.58 23.15
N GLU A 219 0.63 -5.83 23.52
CA GLU A 219 1.37 -7.02 23.12
C GLU A 219 0.90 -7.62 21.79
N GLN A 220 -0.12 -7.03 21.16
CA GLN A 220 -0.49 -7.38 19.80
C GLN A 220 0.64 -7.04 18.83
N THR A 221 0.97 -7.97 17.91
CA THR A 221 2.10 -7.82 17.01
C THR A 221 1.65 -7.50 15.56
N ARG A 222 2.47 -6.72 14.88
CA ARG A 222 2.32 -6.43 13.46
C ARG A 222 3.68 -6.54 12.77
N ASP A 223 3.65 -6.83 11.49
CA ASP A 223 4.80 -6.73 10.60
C ASP A 223 4.81 -5.33 9.97
N PHE A 224 5.70 -4.46 10.46
CA PHE A 224 5.82 -3.07 9.98
C PHE A 224 6.86 -2.98 8.89
N VAL A 225 6.43 -2.62 7.67
CA VAL A 225 7.30 -2.47 6.50
C VAL A 225 7.34 -1.00 6.07
N PHE A 226 8.55 -0.49 5.82
CA PHE A 226 8.73 0.91 5.42
C PHE A 226 8.30 1.13 3.96
N VAL A 227 7.76 2.30 3.66
CA VAL A 227 7.17 2.60 2.35
C VAL A 227 8.16 2.51 1.20
N ASP A 228 9.44 2.86 1.40
CA ASP A 228 10.45 2.77 0.33
C ASP A 228 10.71 1.32 -0.06
N ASP A 229 10.71 0.38 0.90
CA ASP A 229 10.81 -1.05 0.63
C ASP A 229 9.60 -1.53 -0.19
N VAL A 230 8.40 -1.05 0.15
CA VAL A 230 7.17 -1.40 -0.55
C VAL A 230 7.16 -0.87 -1.98
N VAL A 231 7.55 0.38 -2.22
CA VAL A 231 7.57 0.94 -3.58
C VAL A 231 8.64 0.29 -4.44
N ASP A 232 9.74 -0.22 -3.86
CA ASP A 232 10.71 -1.05 -4.60
C ASP A 232 10.08 -2.37 -5.05
N ALA A 233 9.28 -3.02 -4.19
CA ALA A 233 8.55 -4.22 -4.59
C ALA A 233 7.60 -3.95 -5.77
N PHE A 234 6.87 -2.83 -5.75
CA PHE A 234 6.02 -2.41 -6.88
C PHE A 234 6.83 -2.13 -8.14
N ALA A 235 7.92 -1.39 -8.05
CA ALA A 235 8.78 -1.08 -9.20
C ALA A 235 9.34 -2.35 -9.85
N ARG A 236 9.78 -3.32 -9.04
CA ARG A 236 10.22 -4.65 -9.53
C ARG A 236 9.07 -5.43 -10.16
N ALA A 237 7.88 -5.43 -9.54
CA ALA A 237 6.70 -6.13 -10.05
C ALA A 237 6.26 -5.59 -11.43
N VAL A 238 6.51 -4.32 -11.75
CA VAL A 238 6.25 -3.74 -13.08
C VAL A 238 7.13 -4.38 -14.16
N THR A 239 8.40 -4.70 -13.84
CA THR A 239 9.43 -5.03 -14.83
C THR A 239 9.85 -6.51 -14.84
N VAL A 240 9.84 -7.19 -13.70
CA VAL A 240 10.30 -8.59 -13.58
C VAL A 240 9.35 -9.53 -14.32
N PRO A 241 9.82 -10.29 -15.34
CA PRO A 241 8.95 -11.17 -16.14
C PRO A 241 8.28 -12.26 -15.31
N GLY A 242 9.00 -12.86 -14.37
CA GLY A 242 8.51 -13.96 -13.50
C GLY A 242 7.42 -13.56 -12.52
N ALA A 243 7.08 -12.27 -12.38
CA ALA A 243 6.04 -11.79 -11.49
C ALA A 243 4.62 -12.04 -12.01
N ALA A 244 4.45 -12.29 -13.31
CA ALA A 244 3.13 -12.49 -13.92
C ALA A 244 2.43 -13.73 -13.34
N GLY A 245 1.20 -13.58 -12.90
CA GLY A 245 0.39 -14.64 -12.28
C GLY A 245 0.66 -14.88 -10.79
N GLU A 246 1.58 -14.11 -10.19
CA GLU A 246 1.98 -14.31 -8.80
C GLU A 246 1.21 -13.42 -7.82
N ARG A 247 0.92 -14.00 -6.65
CA ARG A 247 0.58 -13.29 -5.42
C ARG A 247 1.78 -13.39 -4.48
N MET A 248 2.22 -12.26 -3.94
CA MET A 248 3.38 -12.19 -3.05
C MET A 248 3.07 -11.37 -1.82
N LEU A 249 3.50 -11.84 -0.65
CA LEU A 249 3.41 -11.12 0.61
C LEU A 249 4.59 -10.15 0.72
N ILE A 250 4.30 -8.89 1.07
CA ILE A 250 5.28 -7.83 1.20
C ILE A 250 5.30 -7.36 2.66
N GLY A 251 6.33 -7.75 3.37
CA GLY A 251 6.59 -7.44 4.77
C GLY A 251 8.03 -7.75 5.13
N THR A 252 8.37 -7.57 6.40
CA THR A 252 9.74 -7.82 6.91
C THR A 252 9.95 -9.24 7.42
N GLY A 253 8.87 -9.98 7.69
CA GLY A 253 8.93 -11.25 8.40
C GLY A 253 9.23 -11.09 9.89
N THR A 254 9.11 -9.88 10.44
CA THR A 254 9.43 -9.56 11.84
C THR A 254 8.19 -9.10 12.58
N ALA A 255 7.87 -9.79 13.68
CA ALA A 255 6.80 -9.39 14.58
C ALA A 255 7.29 -8.27 15.50
N THR A 256 6.58 -7.14 15.54
CA THR A 256 6.84 -6.02 16.45
C THR A 256 5.58 -5.76 17.27
N THR A 257 5.68 -5.68 18.59
CA THR A 257 4.57 -5.29 19.46
C THR A 257 4.27 -3.81 19.35
N VAL A 258 3.03 -3.41 19.67
CA VAL A 258 2.67 -1.98 19.70
C VAL A 258 3.45 -1.24 20.80
N ASN A 259 3.79 -1.93 21.91
CA ASN A 259 4.63 -1.39 22.98
C ASN A 259 6.06 -1.10 22.48
N GLU A 260 6.69 -2.04 21.76
CA GLU A 260 8.02 -1.83 21.14
C GLU A 260 7.99 -0.68 20.12
N LEU A 261 6.97 -0.64 19.27
CA LEU A 261 6.79 0.45 18.32
C LEU A 261 6.67 1.80 19.03
N PHE A 262 5.82 1.87 20.07
CA PHE A 262 5.67 3.10 20.86
C PHE A 262 7.00 3.57 21.44
N ALA A 263 7.76 2.65 22.05
CA ALA A 263 9.07 2.96 22.64
C ALA A 263 10.04 3.53 21.60
N ARG A 264 10.06 2.96 20.38
CA ARG A 264 10.89 3.47 19.27
C ARG A 264 10.45 4.85 18.80
N CYS A 265 9.15 5.07 18.64
CA CYS A 265 8.63 6.39 18.28
C CYS A 265 8.96 7.44 19.35
N ALA A 266 8.79 7.08 20.63
CA ALA A 266 9.07 7.97 21.76
C ALA A 266 10.55 8.36 21.83
N GLU A 267 11.46 7.39 21.65
CA GLU A 267 12.91 7.62 21.59
C GLU A 267 13.29 8.63 20.51
N VAL A 268 12.79 8.41 19.28
CA VAL A 268 13.10 9.27 18.12
C VAL A 268 12.49 10.67 18.27
N ALA A 269 11.25 10.76 18.77
CA ALA A 269 10.57 12.04 18.97
C ALA A 269 11.03 12.82 20.20
N GLY A 270 11.84 12.23 21.08
CA GLY A 270 12.16 12.81 22.38
C GLY A 270 10.93 12.93 23.30
N TYR A 271 9.97 12.03 23.18
CA TYR A 271 8.69 12.04 23.91
C TYR A 271 8.82 11.32 25.25
N ALA A 272 8.62 12.04 26.36
CA ALA A 272 8.92 11.55 27.70
C ALA A 272 7.70 10.96 28.45
N HIS A 273 6.49 11.04 27.89
CA HIS A 273 5.29 10.56 28.56
C HIS A 273 5.03 9.07 28.28
N ALA A 274 4.53 8.35 29.28
CA ALA A 274 4.06 6.98 29.10
C ALA A 274 2.78 6.95 28.24
N PRO A 275 2.51 5.82 27.55
CA PRO A 275 1.26 5.65 26.81
C PRO A 275 0.08 5.48 27.78
N ILE A 276 -1.11 5.87 27.34
CA ILE A 276 -2.36 5.57 28.04
C ILE A 276 -2.90 4.27 27.44
N HIS A 277 -3.16 3.26 28.29
CA HIS A 277 -3.81 2.03 27.84
C HIS A 277 -5.34 2.19 27.84
N GLY A 278 -5.95 2.03 26.66
CA GLY A 278 -7.39 2.02 26.46
C GLY A 278 -7.95 0.59 26.42
N PRO A 279 -9.28 0.44 26.37
CA PRO A 279 -9.89 -0.89 26.23
C PRO A 279 -9.47 -1.54 24.90
N GLU A 280 -9.40 -2.88 24.91
CA GLU A 280 -9.12 -3.66 23.71
C GLU A 280 -10.19 -3.41 22.64
N ARG A 281 -9.79 -3.38 21.37
CA ARG A 281 -10.71 -3.20 20.24
C ARG A 281 -11.29 -4.54 19.81
N ALA A 282 -12.61 -4.64 19.77
CA ALA A 282 -13.30 -5.85 19.31
C ALA A 282 -12.93 -6.18 17.85
N GLY A 283 -12.58 -7.45 17.61
CA GLY A 283 -12.22 -7.92 16.25
C GLY A 283 -10.81 -7.54 15.80
N GLU A 284 -9.97 -7.02 16.67
CA GLU A 284 -8.56 -6.76 16.35
C GLU A 284 -7.77 -8.08 16.29
N VAL A 285 -7.01 -8.26 15.20
CA VAL A 285 -6.09 -9.40 15.01
C VAL A 285 -4.98 -9.33 16.05
N ARG A 286 -4.75 -10.44 16.79
CA ARG A 286 -3.73 -10.46 17.83
C ARG A 286 -2.32 -10.47 17.25
N HIS A 287 -2.07 -11.31 16.24
CA HIS A 287 -0.74 -11.47 15.64
C HIS A 287 -0.85 -11.43 14.11
N SER A 288 -0.05 -10.58 13.49
CA SER A 288 0.03 -10.47 12.03
C SER A 288 1.48 -10.30 11.60
N ILE A 289 2.03 -11.37 11.01
CA ILE A 289 3.39 -11.44 10.49
C ILE A 289 3.35 -12.25 9.19
N VAL A 290 4.09 -11.84 8.17
CA VAL A 290 4.10 -12.50 6.85
C VAL A 290 5.42 -13.21 6.57
N ASP A 291 5.40 -14.21 5.70
CA ASP A 291 6.60 -14.80 5.11
C ASP A 291 6.84 -14.19 3.71
N PRO A 292 7.86 -13.31 3.53
CA PRO A 292 8.15 -12.67 2.25
C PRO A 292 8.99 -13.56 1.30
N SER A 293 9.19 -14.83 1.57
CA SER A 293 10.09 -15.71 0.82
C SER A 293 9.73 -15.80 -0.66
N ARG A 294 8.44 -15.76 -1.02
CA ARG A 294 8.00 -15.75 -2.42
C ARG A 294 8.39 -14.45 -3.13
N ALA A 295 8.24 -13.29 -2.48
CA ALA A 295 8.70 -12.01 -3.02
C ALA A 295 10.21 -12.00 -3.22
N HIS A 296 10.97 -12.60 -2.30
CA HIS A 296 12.41 -12.78 -2.46
C HIS A 296 12.75 -13.65 -3.68
N ALA A 297 12.12 -14.80 -3.82
CA ALA A 297 12.39 -15.75 -4.89
C ALA A 297 12.02 -15.20 -6.28
N VAL A 298 10.86 -14.51 -6.39
CA VAL A 298 10.32 -14.06 -7.68
C VAL A 298 10.88 -12.70 -8.09
N LEU A 299 10.89 -11.73 -7.17
CA LEU A 299 11.29 -10.35 -7.46
C LEU A 299 12.76 -10.06 -7.13
N GLY A 300 13.46 -10.97 -6.42
CA GLY A 300 14.74 -10.66 -5.79
C GLY A 300 14.63 -9.56 -4.74
N TRP A 301 13.45 -9.45 -4.11
CA TRP A 301 13.12 -8.38 -3.17
C TRP A 301 13.26 -8.86 -1.72
N SER A 302 13.75 -7.97 -0.87
CA SER A 302 13.71 -8.11 0.59
C SER A 302 13.59 -6.72 1.20
N ALA A 303 12.91 -6.59 2.34
CA ALA A 303 12.93 -5.35 3.10
C ALA A 303 14.37 -5.09 3.63
N TRP A 304 14.83 -3.85 3.51
CA TRP A 304 16.17 -3.45 3.95
C TRP A 304 16.16 -2.35 5.01
N THR A 305 15.03 -1.67 5.17
CA THR A 305 14.92 -0.56 6.13
C THR A 305 14.63 -1.10 7.53
N SER A 306 15.51 -0.80 8.49
CA SER A 306 15.25 -1.16 9.88
C SER A 306 14.05 -0.37 10.44
N LEU A 307 13.35 -0.91 11.43
CA LEU A 307 12.25 -0.19 12.11
C LEU A 307 12.73 1.16 12.66
N ALA A 308 13.94 1.21 13.22
CA ALA A 308 14.52 2.44 13.77
C ALA A 308 14.70 3.52 12.70
N ASP A 309 15.31 3.16 11.55
CA ASP A 309 15.54 4.10 10.46
C ASP A 309 14.23 4.58 9.83
N GLY A 310 13.28 3.66 9.59
CA GLY A 310 11.98 4.00 9.03
C GLY A 310 11.14 4.90 9.95
N VAL A 311 11.15 4.64 11.26
CA VAL A 311 10.50 5.51 12.25
C VAL A 311 11.17 6.89 12.28
N ALA A 312 12.50 6.96 12.26
CA ALA A 312 13.23 8.23 12.22
C ALA A 312 12.87 9.04 10.97
N ALA A 313 12.84 8.41 9.79
CA ALA A 313 12.43 9.05 8.54
C ALA A 313 10.97 9.56 8.59
N THR A 314 10.07 8.76 9.17
CA THR A 314 8.64 9.11 9.28
C THR A 314 8.43 10.31 10.20
N ILE A 315 9.05 10.32 11.39
CA ILE A 315 8.94 11.41 12.36
C ILE A 315 9.62 12.67 11.82
N GLY A 316 10.82 12.54 11.19
CA GLY A 316 11.50 13.65 10.56
C GLY A 316 10.68 14.32 9.45
N TRP A 317 10.00 13.53 8.62
CA TRP A 317 9.09 14.06 7.62
C TRP A 317 7.87 14.76 8.25
N ALA A 318 7.26 14.18 9.27
CA ALA A 318 6.13 14.78 9.97
C ALA A 318 6.51 16.13 10.61
N ALA A 319 7.68 16.21 11.27
CA ALA A 319 8.19 17.43 11.87
C ALA A 319 8.42 18.55 10.84
N SER A 320 8.92 18.21 9.64
CA SER A 320 9.15 19.18 8.56
C SER A 320 7.87 19.83 8.01
N ARG A 321 6.70 19.26 8.28
CA ARG A 321 5.40 19.78 7.84
C ARG A 321 4.65 20.57 8.92
N SER A 322 5.08 20.47 10.16
CA SER A 322 4.53 21.22 11.31
C SER A 322 5.25 22.55 11.56
N ALA A 323 6.40 22.75 10.92
CA ALA A 323 7.20 23.97 10.92
C ALA A 323 6.78 24.92 9.78
#